data_fb924aaed838d61a14932ba502e96d1f
#
_entry.id   fb924aaed838d61a14932ba502e96d1f
#
_cell.length_a   1.000
_cell.length_b   1.000
_cell.length_c   1.000
_cell.angle_alpha   90.00
_cell.angle_beta   90.00
_cell.angle_gamma   90.00
#
_symmetry.space_group_name_H-M   'P 1'
#
loop_
_entity.id
_entity.type
_entity.pdbx_description
1 polymer ?
#
loop_
_entity_poly.entity_id
_entity_poly.type
_entity_poly.pdbx_seq_one_letter_code
_entity_poly.pdbx_strand_id
1 'polypeptide(L)'
;MKHMFDMKKVGAMALGLMAFVPGAMAQDKVETTIAADFVSQYYWRGQDLGAISLQPTLGLGYKGLSLTAWGSVGISEPSDTKEFDLTLAYETGGFHVGVTDYWFNNPNEKYFAYKAHETSHIFEANVGYDFGPVALNWYTNFAGNDGYTKK
;
A
#
# COMPACT_ATOMS: atom_id res chain seq x y z
N MET A 1 -39.19 14.67 -1.20
CA MET A 1 -37.76 15.10 -1.03
C MET A 1 -36.88 13.96 -1.48
N LYS A 2 -36.25 14.09 -2.66
CA LYS A 2 -35.33 13.10 -3.20
C LYS A 2 -33.95 13.39 -2.62
N HIS A 3 -33.45 12.54 -1.75
CA HIS A 3 -32.00 12.52 -1.43
C HIS A 3 -31.28 11.93 -2.65
N MET A 4 -30.72 12.81 -3.47
CA MET A 4 -29.75 12.45 -4.48
C MET A 4 -28.48 12.00 -3.76
N PHE A 5 -28.17 10.71 -3.86
CA PHE A 5 -26.90 10.17 -3.47
C PHE A 5 -25.83 10.83 -4.36
N ASP A 6 -25.02 11.69 -3.76
CA ASP A 6 -23.94 12.38 -4.47
C ASP A 6 -22.78 11.39 -4.67
N MET A 7 -22.76 10.78 -5.86
CA MET A 7 -21.75 9.81 -6.28
C MET A 7 -20.35 10.41 -6.49
N LYS A 8 -20.14 11.68 -6.14
CA LYS A 8 -18.82 12.34 -6.26
C LYS A 8 -17.87 12.09 -5.10
N LYS A 9 -18.31 11.38 -4.06
CA LYS A 9 -17.47 11.05 -2.89
C LYS A 9 -16.88 9.64 -2.91
N VAL A 10 -17.07 8.87 -3.96
CA VAL A 10 -16.55 7.50 -4.10
C VAL A 10 -15.21 7.46 -4.84
N GLY A 11 -14.62 8.60 -5.15
CA GLY A 11 -13.48 8.74 -6.05
C GLY A 11 -12.10 8.80 -5.41
N ALA A 12 -11.96 8.59 -4.12
CA ALA A 12 -10.66 8.51 -3.47
C ALA A 12 -10.54 7.22 -2.67
N MET A 13 -10.85 6.09 -3.26
CA MET A 13 -10.09 4.89 -2.96
C MET A 13 -8.70 5.20 -3.47
N ALA A 14 -7.80 5.60 -2.58
CA ALA A 14 -6.40 5.43 -2.81
C ALA A 14 -6.21 3.91 -2.86
N LEU A 15 -6.45 3.35 -4.01
CA LEU A 15 -5.76 2.18 -4.44
C LEU A 15 -4.30 2.57 -4.34
N GLY A 16 -3.60 2.05 -3.35
CA GLY A 16 -2.18 1.79 -3.42
C GLY A 16 -2.00 0.75 -4.52
N LEU A 17 -2.53 1.07 -5.67
CA LEU A 17 -2.25 0.40 -6.90
C LEU A 17 -0.90 0.97 -7.31
N MET A 18 0.12 0.13 -7.16
CA MET A 18 1.17 0.18 -8.16
C MET A 18 0.45 0.40 -9.49
N ALA A 19 0.70 1.51 -10.15
CA ALA A 19 0.35 1.67 -11.54
C ALA A 19 1.24 0.69 -12.32
N PHE A 20 0.85 -0.57 -12.31
CA PHE A 20 1.44 -1.55 -13.19
C PHE A 20 0.97 -1.21 -14.59
N VAL A 21 1.88 -0.82 -15.42
CA VAL A 21 1.67 -0.74 -16.86
C VAL A 21 1.50 -2.18 -17.33
N PRO A 22 0.30 -2.61 -17.76
CA PRO A 22 0.13 -3.95 -18.31
C PRO A 22 0.90 -4.00 -19.63
N GLY A 23 1.90 -4.87 -19.73
CA GLY A 23 2.62 -5.09 -20.97
C GLY A 23 4.13 -5.22 -20.85
N ALA A 24 4.70 -5.53 -19.70
CA ALA A 24 6.11 -5.88 -19.61
C ALA A 24 6.36 -7.24 -20.25
N MET A 25 6.51 -7.26 -21.56
CA MET A 25 7.38 -8.23 -22.21
C MET A 25 8.75 -8.07 -21.55
N ALA A 26 9.40 -9.19 -21.20
CA ALA A 26 10.66 -9.26 -20.51
C ALA A 26 11.65 -8.18 -20.99
N GLN A 27 11.70 -7.06 -20.30
CA GLN A 27 12.70 -6.04 -20.55
C GLN A 27 13.93 -6.40 -19.70
N ASP A 28 15.08 -6.54 -20.37
CA ASP A 28 16.39 -6.71 -19.71
C ASP A 28 16.87 -5.41 -19.04
N LYS A 29 15.95 -4.54 -18.66
CA LYS A 29 16.23 -3.23 -18.07
C LYS A 29 15.58 -3.13 -16.70
N VAL A 30 16.29 -2.50 -15.77
CA VAL A 30 15.74 -2.09 -14.49
C VAL A 30 14.74 -0.96 -14.74
N GLU A 31 13.54 -1.12 -14.21
CA GLU A 31 12.49 -0.11 -14.21
C GLU A 31 12.57 0.68 -12.90
N THR A 32 12.36 1.98 -12.99
CA THR A 32 12.34 2.86 -11.82
C THR A 32 11.04 3.62 -11.77
N THR A 33 10.43 3.70 -10.59
CA THR A 33 9.26 4.54 -10.33
C THR A 33 9.64 5.62 -9.33
N ILE A 34 9.36 6.86 -9.66
CA ILE A 34 9.45 8.01 -8.76
C ILE A 34 8.15 8.79 -8.93
N ALA A 35 7.33 8.82 -7.91
CA ALA A 35 6.04 9.50 -7.92
C ALA A 35 5.76 10.16 -6.57
N ALA A 36 4.83 11.10 -6.55
CA ALA A 36 4.27 11.65 -5.34
C ALA A 36 2.82 12.06 -5.61
N ASP A 37 1.92 11.59 -4.77
CA ASP A 37 0.51 11.93 -4.82
C ASP A 37 0.19 12.96 -3.73
N PHE A 38 -0.65 13.93 -4.08
CA PHE A 38 -1.24 14.86 -3.15
C PHE A 38 -2.72 14.53 -3.03
N VAL A 39 -3.13 14.02 -1.88
CA VAL A 39 -4.50 13.53 -1.67
C VAL A 39 -5.23 14.38 -0.63
N SER A 40 -6.52 14.62 -0.88
CA SER A 40 -7.36 15.39 0.02
C SER A 40 -7.82 14.61 1.26
N GLN A 41 -7.77 13.28 1.17
CA GLN A 41 -8.13 12.39 2.28
C GLN A 41 -7.55 11.00 2.01
N TYR A 42 -7.06 10.34 3.06
CA TYR A 42 -6.49 9.01 2.99
C TYR A 42 -7.43 7.98 3.62
N TYR A 43 -8.10 7.19 2.78
CA TYR A 43 -8.89 6.04 3.20
C TYR A 43 -8.26 4.73 2.75
N TRP A 44 -8.14 3.79 3.65
CA TRP A 44 -7.65 2.46 3.34
C TRP A 44 -8.53 1.37 3.95
N ARG A 45 -9.07 0.48 3.12
CA ARG A 45 -9.98 -0.61 3.54
C ARG A 45 -11.11 -0.15 4.47
N GLY A 46 -11.70 1.03 4.19
CA GLY A 46 -12.78 1.60 4.99
C GLY A 46 -12.36 2.31 6.28
N GLN A 47 -11.07 2.42 6.53
CA GLN A 47 -10.52 3.21 7.64
C GLN A 47 -10.11 4.60 7.14
N ASP A 48 -10.43 5.62 7.92
CA ASP A 48 -9.94 6.99 7.72
C ASP A 48 -8.58 7.10 8.41
N LEU A 49 -7.51 7.25 7.63
CA LEU A 49 -6.14 7.32 8.12
C LEU A 49 -5.58 8.75 8.10
N GLY A 50 -6.34 9.71 7.57
CA GLY A 50 -5.96 11.09 7.63
C GLY A 50 -6.59 11.97 6.57
N ALA A 51 -6.42 13.29 6.75
CA ALA A 51 -6.88 14.32 5.85
C ALA A 51 -5.88 14.54 4.69
N ILE A 52 -5.55 15.79 4.38
CA ILE A 52 -4.66 16.14 3.28
C ILE A 52 -3.26 15.58 3.56
N SER A 53 -2.78 14.73 2.65
CA SER A 53 -1.46 14.12 2.79
C SER A 53 -0.66 14.13 1.48
N LEU A 54 0.68 14.05 1.63
CA LEU A 54 1.63 13.82 0.57
C LEU A 54 2.07 12.36 0.64
N GLN A 55 1.98 11.65 -0.51
CA GLN A 55 2.26 10.22 -0.59
C GLN A 55 3.34 9.92 -1.64
N PRO A 56 4.62 9.99 -1.26
CA PRO A 56 5.72 9.66 -2.16
C PRO A 56 5.84 8.16 -2.40
N THR A 57 6.26 7.79 -3.62
CA THR A 57 6.55 6.43 -4.06
C THR A 57 7.91 6.36 -4.71
N LEU A 58 8.73 5.39 -4.31
CA LEU A 58 9.96 5.00 -4.98
C LEU A 58 9.90 3.51 -5.30
N GLY A 59 10.17 3.13 -6.54
CA GLY A 59 10.11 1.73 -6.96
C GLY A 59 11.28 1.33 -7.85
N LEU A 60 11.69 0.08 -7.73
CA LEU A 60 12.64 -0.60 -8.61
C LEU A 60 12.00 -1.90 -9.07
N GLY A 61 12.04 -2.16 -10.38
CA GLY A 61 11.52 -3.38 -11.00
C GLY A 61 12.54 -4.05 -11.91
N TYR A 62 12.54 -5.37 -11.94
CA TYR A 62 13.34 -6.15 -12.87
C TYR A 62 12.71 -7.53 -13.10
N LYS A 63 12.36 -7.83 -14.35
CA LYS A 63 11.80 -9.15 -14.77
C LYS A 63 10.64 -9.63 -13.89
N GLY A 64 9.71 -8.75 -13.58
CA GLY A 64 8.55 -9.05 -12.74
C GLY A 64 8.78 -8.94 -11.24
N LEU A 65 10.03 -8.93 -10.76
CA LEU A 65 10.35 -8.64 -9.37
C LEU A 65 10.33 -7.14 -9.16
N SER A 66 9.72 -6.67 -8.08
CA SER A 66 9.69 -5.25 -7.70
C SER A 66 9.93 -5.04 -6.21
N LEU A 67 10.61 -3.95 -5.90
CA LEU A 67 10.75 -3.41 -4.55
C LEU A 67 10.21 -1.98 -4.56
N THR A 68 9.22 -1.70 -3.74
CA THR A 68 8.58 -0.39 -3.65
C THR A 68 8.64 0.13 -2.22
N ALA A 69 9.07 1.37 -2.07
CA ALA A 69 8.91 2.15 -0.85
C ALA A 69 7.81 3.19 -1.09
N TRP A 70 6.81 3.20 -0.23
CA TRP A 70 5.71 4.16 -0.24
C TRP A 70 5.59 4.81 1.13
N GLY A 71 5.09 6.03 1.19
CA GLY A 71 4.85 6.69 2.45
C GLY A 71 3.62 7.58 2.40
N SER A 72 3.08 7.94 3.57
CA SER A 72 2.04 8.93 3.74
C SER A 72 2.36 9.87 4.90
N VAL A 73 2.32 11.16 4.63
CA VAL A 73 2.54 12.20 5.66
C VAL A 73 1.41 13.21 5.58
N GLY A 74 0.61 13.30 6.65
CA GLY A 74 -0.41 14.33 6.81
C GLY A 74 0.20 15.73 6.83
N ILE A 75 -0.42 16.66 6.11
CA ILE A 75 0.04 18.05 5.98
C ILE A 75 -0.85 18.99 6.78
N SER A 76 -2.16 18.75 6.81
CA SER A 76 -3.13 19.61 7.45
C SER A 76 -3.32 19.33 8.94
N GLU A 77 -3.20 18.06 9.33
CA GLU A 77 -3.44 17.61 10.69
C GLU A 77 -2.20 16.89 11.25
N PRO A 78 -1.51 17.45 12.26
CA PRO A 78 -0.32 16.83 12.86
C PRO A 78 -0.59 15.46 13.50
N SER A 79 -1.84 15.18 13.86
CA SER A 79 -2.29 13.93 14.46
C SER A 79 -2.58 12.82 13.45
N ASP A 80 -2.59 13.15 12.14
CA ASP A 80 -2.82 12.16 11.09
C ASP A 80 -1.79 11.04 11.13
N THR A 81 -2.21 9.87 10.72
CA THR A 81 -1.35 8.70 10.59
C THR A 81 -0.19 9.00 9.64
N LYS A 82 1.02 8.71 10.10
CA LYS A 82 2.22 8.71 9.26
C LYS A 82 2.60 7.27 9.02
N GLU A 83 2.77 6.93 7.75
CA GLU A 83 2.98 5.56 7.33
C GLU A 83 4.16 5.46 6.39
N PHE A 84 4.88 4.36 6.48
CA PHE A 84 5.94 4.01 5.55
C PHE A 84 5.90 2.51 5.27
N ASP A 85 5.77 2.15 4.00
CA ASP A 85 5.60 0.78 3.56
C ASP A 85 6.75 0.34 2.67
N LEU A 86 7.23 -0.88 2.88
CA LEU A 86 8.14 -1.57 1.97
C LEU A 86 7.44 -2.80 1.40
N THR A 87 7.32 -2.84 0.09
CA THR A 87 6.71 -3.97 -0.62
C THR A 87 7.73 -4.65 -1.52
N LEU A 88 7.90 -5.95 -1.33
CA LEU A 88 8.57 -6.84 -2.27
C LEU A 88 7.49 -7.66 -2.97
N ALA A 89 7.44 -7.60 -4.30
CA ALA A 89 6.45 -8.32 -5.07
C ALA A 89 7.05 -8.97 -6.33
N TYR A 90 6.37 -10.00 -6.81
CA TYR A 90 6.67 -10.64 -8.08
C TYR A 90 5.38 -10.81 -8.89
N GLU A 91 5.45 -10.47 -10.18
CA GLU A 91 4.34 -10.57 -11.10
C GLU A 91 4.76 -11.25 -12.40
N THR A 92 3.91 -12.14 -12.91
CA THR A 92 4.10 -12.79 -14.21
C THR A 92 2.78 -13.37 -14.75
N GLY A 93 2.44 -13.06 -16.00
CA GLY A 93 1.31 -13.68 -16.71
C GLY A 93 -0.05 -13.54 -15.98
N GLY A 94 -0.30 -12.41 -15.33
CA GLY A 94 -1.50 -12.17 -14.53
C GLY A 94 -1.42 -12.66 -13.08
N PHE A 95 -0.48 -13.56 -12.75
CA PHE A 95 -0.20 -13.97 -11.36
C PHE A 95 0.64 -12.91 -10.65
N HIS A 96 0.31 -12.63 -9.40
CA HIS A 96 1.14 -11.80 -8.53
C HIS A 96 1.18 -12.34 -7.11
N VAL A 97 2.30 -12.11 -6.45
CA VAL A 97 2.53 -12.42 -5.05
C VAL A 97 3.41 -11.35 -4.44
N GLY A 98 3.18 -11.01 -3.19
CA GLY A 98 3.97 -9.98 -2.52
C GLY A 98 3.93 -10.08 -1.01
N VAL A 99 4.85 -9.36 -0.40
CA VAL A 99 4.89 -9.11 1.04
C VAL A 99 5.09 -7.62 1.25
N THR A 100 4.27 -7.03 2.10
CA THR A 100 4.37 -5.63 2.51
C THR A 100 4.65 -5.55 3.99
N ASP A 101 5.65 -4.75 4.35
CA ASP A 101 5.92 -4.29 5.70
C ASP A 101 5.30 -2.91 5.85
N TYR A 102 4.17 -2.82 6.55
CA TYR A 102 3.52 -1.57 6.93
C TYR A 102 4.13 -1.08 8.24
N TRP A 103 4.63 0.13 8.26
CA TRP A 103 5.10 0.78 9.47
C TRP A 103 4.32 2.05 9.76
N PHE A 104 3.66 2.07 10.91
CA PHE A 104 2.93 3.23 11.41
C PHE A 104 3.78 3.97 12.44
N ASN A 105 4.09 5.24 12.16
CA ASN A 105 4.95 6.02 13.03
C ASN A 105 4.37 6.16 14.44
N ASN A 106 5.00 5.49 15.38
CA ASN A 106 4.78 5.67 16.79
C ASN A 106 5.95 6.50 17.37
N PRO A 107 5.70 7.65 18.01
CA PRO A 107 6.78 8.51 18.57
C PRO A 107 7.71 7.80 19.55
N ASN A 108 7.25 6.71 20.15
CA ASN A 108 8.00 5.93 21.13
C ASN A 108 8.76 4.75 20.54
N GLU A 109 8.65 4.49 19.23
CA GLU A 109 9.26 3.35 18.56
C GLU A 109 10.13 3.79 17.40
N LYS A 110 11.27 3.11 17.25
CA LYS A 110 12.16 3.32 16.10
C LYS A 110 11.74 2.41 14.96
N TYR A 111 11.95 2.85 13.72
CA TYR A 111 11.68 2.06 12.53
C TYR A 111 12.29 0.64 12.59
N PHE A 112 13.52 0.48 13.07
CA PHE A 112 14.19 -0.82 13.16
C PHE A 112 13.87 -1.63 14.43
N ALA A 113 12.74 -1.36 15.09
CA ALA A 113 12.28 -2.12 16.25
C ALA A 113 11.36 -3.27 15.80
N TYR A 114 11.94 -4.41 15.44
CA TYR A 114 11.22 -5.59 14.93
C TYR A 114 10.93 -6.66 15.98
N LYS A 115 10.81 -6.29 17.25
CA LYS A 115 10.46 -7.25 18.29
C LYS A 115 9.02 -7.72 18.09
N ALA A 116 8.84 -9.01 17.84
CA ALA A 116 7.53 -9.61 17.62
C ALA A 116 6.56 -9.25 18.76
N HIS A 117 5.33 -8.88 18.38
CA HIS A 117 4.24 -8.45 19.26
C HIS A 117 4.39 -7.05 19.90
N GLU A 118 5.59 -6.46 19.87
CA GLU A 118 5.90 -5.16 20.48
C GLU A 118 6.42 -4.15 19.43
N THR A 119 6.02 -4.29 18.18
CA THR A 119 6.47 -3.45 17.05
C THR A 119 5.30 -2.67 16.45
N SER A 120 5.59 -1.53 15.84
CA SER A 120 4.63 -0.81 14.97
C SER A 120 4.57 -1.37 13.54
N HIS A 121 5.35 -2.40 13.24
CA HIS A 121 5.32 -3.08 11.95
C HIS A 121 4.19 -4.09 11.86
N ILE A 122 3.62 -4.21 10.66
CA ILE A 122 2.62 -5.22 10.29
C ILE A 122 3.05 -5.81 8.96
N PHE A 123 3.24 -7.13 8.95
CA PHE A 123 3.60 -7.84 7.72
C PHE A 123 2.40 -8.51 7.10
N GLU A 124 2.08 -8.12 5.86
CA GLU A 124 0.99 -8.71 5.07
C GLU A 124 1.57 -9.44 3.86
N ALA A 125 1.11 -10.67 3.65
CA ALA A 125 1.31 -11.40 2.41
C ALA A 125 0.08 -11.24 1.53
N ASN A 126 0.31 -11.15 0.21
CA ASN A 126 -0.75 -11.15 -0.78
C ASN A 126 -0.44 -12.12 -1.90
N VAL A 127 -1.49 -12.65 -2.51
CA VAL A 127 -1.43 -13.45 -3.72
C VAL A 127 -2.70 -13.19 -4.54
N GLY A 128 -2.55 -13.16 -5.85
CA GLY A 128 -3.70 -12.98 -6.71
C GLY A 128 -3.44 -13.37 -8.15
N TYR A 129 -4.53 -13.35 -8.90
CA TYR A 129 -4.51 -13.63 -10.33
C TYR A 129 -5.50 -12.73 -11.06
N ASP A 130 -5.02 -12.11 -12.14
CA ASP A 130 -5.82 -11.31 -13.06
C ASP A 130 -6.22 -12.16 -14.27
N PHE A 131 -7.52 -12.42 -14.43
CA PHE A 131 -8.12 -13.12 -15.55
C PHE A 131 -8.53 -12.19 -16.70
N GLY A 132 -8.22 -10.89 -16.61
CA GLY A 132 -8.61 -9.84 -17.52
C GLY A 132 -9.88 -9.13 -17.07
N PRO A 133 -11.09 -9.68 -17.26
CA PRO A 133 -12.33 -9.01 -16.80
C PRO A 133 -12.56 -9.10 -15.29
N VAL A 134 -11.86 -10.01 -14.59
CA VAL A 134 -11.97 -10.24 -13.14
C VAL A 134 -10.60 -10.51 -12.57
N ALA A 135 -10.28 -9.91 -11.44
CA ALA A 135 -9.11 -10.24 -10.63
C ALA A 135 -9.53 -10.80 -9.28
N LEU A 136 -8.82 -11.82 -8.81
CA LEU A 136 -8.98 -12.37 -7.46
C LEU A 136 -7.72 -12.10 -6.67
N ASN A 137 -7.89 -11.52 -5.47
CA ASN A 137 -6.78 -11.19 -4.58
C ASN A 137 -7.08 -11.68 -3.17
N TRP A 138 -6.09 -12.26 -2.54
CA TRP A 138 -6.12 -12.67 -1.15
C TRP A 138 -4.99 -12.01 -0.38
N TYR A 139 -5.31 -11.54 0.83
CA TYR A 139 -4.38 -10.85 1.71
C TYR A 139 -4.43 -11.45 3.11
N THR A 140 -3.30 -11.53 3.79
CA THR A 140 -3.23 -11.97 5.18
C THR A 140 -2.11 -11.30 5.94
N ASN A 141 -2.41 -10.74 7.10
CA ASN A 141 -1.39 -10.33 8.04
C ASN A 141 -0.85 -11.58 8.75
N PHE A 142 0.45 -11.76 8.77
CA PHE A 142 1.07 -12.97 9.30
C PHE A 142 2.11 -12.71 10.40
N ALA A 143 2.58 -11.48 10.58
CA ALA A 143 3.55 -11.10 11.59
C ALA A 143 3.43 -9.63 11.97
N GLY A 144 4.11 -9.22 13.05
CA GLY A 144 4.22 -7.85 13.51
C GLY A 144 3.43 -7.60 14.80
N ASN A 145 2.66 -6.54 14.84
CA ASN A 145 1.88 -6.11 16.00
C ASN A 145 0.72 -7.07 16.32
N ASP A 146 0.52 -7.38 17.58
CA ASP A 146 -0.55 -8.30 18.08
C ASP A 146 -1.98 -7.84 17.73
N GLY A 147 -2.20 -6.55 17.56
CA GLY A 147 -3.51 -6.01 17.22
C GLY A 147 -4.09 -6.51 15.90
N TYR A 148 -3.24 -7.00 14.99
CA TYR A 148 -3.60 -7.46 13.65
C TYR A 148 -3.52 -8.98 13.46
N THR A 149 -2.86 -9.70 14.38
CA THR A 149 -2.65 -11.14 14.24
C THR A 149 -3.67 -12.01 14.98
N LYS A 150 -4.58 -11.41 15.73
CA LYS A 150 -5.53 -12.13 16.63
C LYS A 150 -7.01 -11.90 16.31
N LYS A 151 -7.34 -11.61 15.05
CA LYS A 151 -8.76 -11.54 14.68
C LYS A 151 -9.12 -12.60 13.69
#